data_77c0d711fbfc24ada21af97cfb20d343
#
_entry.id   77c0d711fbfc24ada21af97cfb20d343
#
_cell.length_a   1.000
_cell.length_b   1.000
_cell.length_c   1.000
_cell.angle_alpha   90.00
_cell.angle_beta   90.00
_cell.angle_gamma   90.00
#
_symmetry.space_group_name_H-M   'P 1'
#
loop_
_entity.id
_entity.type
_entity.pdbx_description
1 polymer ?
#
loop_
_entity_poly.entity_id
_entity_poly.type
_entity_poly.pdbx_seq_one_letter_code
_entity_poly.pdbx_strand_id
1 'polypeptide(L)'
;MLFFLVRHGDPIYKPDSLTEQGHKQAAALAKRFAKFGLDAIYSSTSIRAQMTAQPTCAALGLEIQLCPWAHEDLVFRDMSVLREDGKRVWAFGEQYIKEWFNRPDVLALGELWYTHPLFTDTRFAQGEQRMDAETDAFFLSLGFRHDREYNCFEKVGDTKARVALFAHQGFGLSFLSSVLGIPYPLVATHMNVSHSSMMVIHFDESQPKIFARMLQMANDSHLYREDLPTKYNNLYEF
;
A
#
# COMPACT_ATOMS: atom_id res chain seq x y z
N MET A 1 -6.28 -14.65 8.65
CA MET A 1 -4.94 -14.01 8.45
C MET A 1 -4.99 -12.55 8.83
N LEU A 2 -3.92 -12.00 9.43
CA LEU A 2 -3.66 -10.56 9.54
C LEU A 2 -2.61 -10.17 8.50
N PHE A 3 -2.96 -9.26 7.63
CA PHE A 3 -2.06 -8.71 6.63
C PHE A 3 -1.65 -7.28 7.01
N PHE A 4 -0.34 -7.02 7.00
CA PHE A 4 0.23 -5.72 7.35
C PHE A 4 0.86 -5.11 6.10
N LEU A 5 0.25 -4.09 5.53
CA LEU A 5 0.89 -3.26 4.51
C LEU A 5 1.64 -2.12 5.21
N VAL A 6 2.95 -2.05 5.01
CA VAL A 6 3.84 -1.12 5.71
C VAL A 6 4.47 -0.16 4.72
N ARG A 7 4.33 1.14 4.95
CA ARG A 7 5.07 2.15 4.20
C ARG A 7 6.52 2.20 4.69
N HIS A 8 7.49 2.37 3.77
CA HIS A 8 8.90 2.61 4.13
C HIS A 8 9.07 3.79 5.09
N GLY A 9 10.15 3.78 5.87
CA GLY A 9 10.58 4.90 6.72
C GLY A 9 10.93 6.16 5.92
N ASP A 10 11.23 7.25 6.62
CA ASP A 10 11.58 8.55 6.03
C ASP A 10 12.75 8.39 5.02
N PRO A 11 12.54 8.73 3.72
CA PRO A 11 13.44 8.32 2.65
C PRO A 11 14.45 9.37 2.25
N ILE A 12 15.60 8.90 1.73
CA ILE A 12 16.42 9.58 0.75
C ILE A 12 16.11 8.95 -0.61
N TYR A 13 15.76 9.77 -1.61
CA TYR A 13 15.43 9.23 -2.93
C TYR A 13 16.62 9.04 -3.85
N LYS A 14 17.73 9.78 -3.62
CA LYS A 14 18.97 9.68 -4.43
C LYS A 14 20.20 9.87 -3.55
N PRO A 15 21.00 8.79 -3.32
CA PRO A 15 20.69 7.39 -3.66
C PRO A 15 19.53 6.87 -2.84
N ASP A 16 18.80 5.85 -3.35
CA ASP A 16 17.65 5.25 -2.67
C ASP A 16 18.08 4.65 -1.31
N SER A 17 17.60 5.22 -0.21
CA SER A 17 17.94 4.80 1.16
C SER A 17 16.96 5.39 2.18
N LEU A 18 17.26 5.22 3.46
CA LEU A 18 16.57 5.88 4.56
C LEU A 18 17.41 7.04 5.13
N THR A 19 16.75 8.07 5.64
CA THR A 19 17.38 9.08 6.50
C THR A 19 17.70 8.47 7.87
N GLU A 20 18.46 9.20 8.71
CA GLU A 20 18.66 8.80 10.10
C GLU A 20 17.33 8.61 10.83
N GLN A 21 16.35 9.49 10.57
CA GLN A 21 14.99 9.36 11.09
C GLN A 21 14.30 8.09 10.57
N GLY A 22 14.44 7.79 9.29
CA GLY A 22 13.88 6.57 8.69
C GLY A 22 14.44 5.30 9.34
N HIS A 23 15.73 5.27 9.68
CA HIS A 23 16.32 4.15 10.42
C HIS A 23 15.76 4.01 11.85
N LYS A 24 15.53 5.13 12.56
CA LYS A 24 14.88 5.11 13.87
C LYS A 24 13.45 4.60 13.79
N GLN A 25 12.71 5.01 12.77
CA GLN A 25 11.35 4.53 12.49
C GLN A 25 11.33 3.02 12.21
N ALA A 26 12.25 2.51 11.39
CA ALA A 26 12.37 1.07 11.10
C ALA A 26 12.69 0.27 12.37
N ALA A 27 13.58 0.77 13.23
CA ALA A 27 13.89 0.12 14.51
C ALA A 27 12.70 0.12 15.48
N ALA A 28 11.94 1.21 15.56
CA ALA A 28 10.72 1.30 16.38
C ALA A 28 9.66 0.29 15.88
N LEU A 29 9.47 0.19 14.57
CA LEU A 29 8.56 -0.76 13.94
C LEU A 29 8.97 -2.22 14.23
N ALA A 30 10.27 -2.53 14.18
CA ALA A 30 10.78 -3.86 14.51
C ALA A 30 10.46 -4.27 15.95
N LYS A 31 10.60 -3.35 16.93
CA LYS A 31 10.18 -3.59 18.32
C LYS A 31 8.69 -3.93 18.44
N ARG A 32 7.86 -3.30 17.60
CA ARG A 32 6.42 -3.59 17.56
C ARG A 32 6.15 -4.98 16.98
N PHE A 33 6.74 -5.32 15.84
CA PHE A 33 6.55 -6.64 15.22
C PHE A 33 7.16 -7.76 16.04
N ALA A 34 8.24 -7.53 16.79
CA ALA A 34 8.79 -8.51 17.72
C ALA A 34 7.77 -8.97 18.79
N LYS A 35 6.76 -8.12 19.11
CA LYS A 35 5.68 -8.47 20.05
C LYS A 35 4.53 -9.20 19.39
N PHE A 36 4.22 -8.90 18.11
CA PHE A 36 3.15 -9.55 17.37
C PHE A 36 3.57 -10.90 16.78
N GLY A 37 4.81 -10.98 16.32
CA GLY A 37 5.30 -12.04 15.46
C GLY A 37 4.78 -11.88 14.01
N LEU A 38 5.54 -12.39 13.07
CA LEU A 38 5.16 -12.53 11.66
C LEU A 38 5.57 -13.92 11.19
N ASP A 39 4.83 -14.47 10.22
CA ASP A 39 5.16 -15.75 9.60
C ASP A 39 5.86 -15.56 8.24
N ALA A 40 5.69 -14.40 7.61
CA ALA A 40 6.38 -14.05 6.37
C ALA A 40 6.53 -12.54 6.24
N ILE A 41 7.64 -12.13 5.61
CA ILE A 41 7.95 -10.74 5.29
C ILE A 41 8.22 -10.63 3.79
N TYR A 42 7.47 -9.78 3.14
CA TYR A 42 7.62 -9.37 1.75
C TYR A 42 8.06 -7.92 1.67
N SER A 43 8.77 -7.55 0.61
CA SER A 43 9.16 -6.16 0.37
C SER A 43 9.20 -5.83 -1.12
N SER A 44 8.84 -4.59 -1.44
CA SER A 44 9.25 -3.96 -2.69
C SER A 44 10.75 -4.10 -2.90
N THR A 45 11.17 -4.12 -4.15
CA THR A 45 12.60 -4.17 -4.51
C THR A 45 13.35 -2.85 -4.27
N SER A 46 12.69 -1.76 -3.89
CA SER A 46 13.39 -0.52 -3.55
C SER A 46 14.21 -0.67 -2.26
N ILE A 47 15.36 0.00 -2.22
CA ILE A 47 16.29 -0.11 -1.09
C ILE A 47 15.66 0.42 0.20
N ARG A 48 14.96 1.57 0.15
CA ARG A 48 14.30 2.15 1.34
C ARG A 48 13.23 1.22 1.95
N ALA A 49 12.49 0.45 1.14
CA ALA A 49 11.52 -0.52 1.65
C ALA A 49 12.22 -1.71 2.32
N GLN A 50 13.24 -2.26 1.68
CA GLN A 50 14.05 -3.34 2.23
C GLN A 50 14.75 -2.92 3.54
N MET A 51 15.36 -1.72 3.58
CA MET A 51 15.98 -1.18 4.80
C MET A 51 14.99 -0.99 5.94
N THR A 52 13.73 -0.69 5.62
CA THR A 52 12.66 -0.62 6.64
C THR A 52 12.28 -2.00 7.17
N ALA A 53 12.30 -3.02 6.33
CA ALA A 53 11.97 -4.41 6.71
C ALA A 53 13.12 -5.09 7.50
N GLN A 54 14.38 -4.80 7.17
CA GLN A 54 15.57 -5.49 7.71
C GLN A 54 15.60 -5.61 9.24
N PRO A 55 15.37 -4.54 10.05
CA PRO A 55 15.38 -4.68 11.50
C PRO A 55 14.28 -5.64 12.02
N THR A 56 13.13 -5.69 11.35
CA THR A 56 12.06 -6.65 11.68
C THR A 56 12.48 -8.07 11.35
N CYS A 57 13.11 -8.28 10.20
CA CYS A 57 13.65 -9.58 9.80
C CYS A 57 14.67 -10.09 10.81
N ALA A 58 15.62 -9.25 11.21
CA ALA A 58 16.63 -9.59 12.22
C ALA A 58 16.01 -9.95 13.58
N ALA A 59 14.98 -9.21 14.00
CA ALA A 59 14.31 -9.46 15.28
C ALA A 59 13.48 -10.75 15.30
N LEU A 60 12.98 -11.21 14.14
CA LEU A 60 12.12 -12.39 14.03
C LEU A 60 12.81 -13.63 13.44
N GLY A 61 14.06 -13.51 12.98
CA GLY A 61 14.76 -14.60 12.29
C GLY A 61 14.13 -14.95 10.93
N LEU A 62 13.56 -13.97 10.24
CA LEU A 62 12.90 -14.14 8.94
C LEU A 62 13.73 -13.49 7.83
N GLU A 63 13.52 -13.96 6.59
CA GLU A 63 14.11 -13.38 5.40
C GLU A 63 13.09 -12.58 4.60
N ILE A 64 13.57 -11.56 3.85
CA ILE A 64 12.73 -10.79 2.94
C ILE A 64 12.47 -11.58 1.67
N GLN A 65 11.19 -11.72 1.29
CA GLN A 65 10.78 -12.18 -0.02
C GLN A 65 10.50 -10.95 -0.90
N LEU A 66 11.26 -10.80 -1.98
CA LEU A 66 11.14 -9.63 -2.84
C LEU A 66 9.91 -9.73 -3.76
N CYS A 67 9.16 -8.63 -3.83
CA CYS A 67 8.00 -8.43 -4.69
C CYS A 67 8.29 -7.32 -5.71
N PRO A 68 8.83 -7.64 -6.91
CA PRO A 68 9.14 -6.62 -7.92
C PRO A 68 7.92 -5.80 -8.35
N TRP A 69 6.74 -6.40 -8.38
CA TRP A 69 5.49 -5.75 -8.72
C TRP A 69 5.08 -4.64 -7.71
N ALA A 70 5.59 -4.71 -6.49
CA ALA A 70 5.34 -3.70 -5.45
C ALA A 70 6.26 -2.47 -5.55
N HIS A 71 7.10 -2.36 -6.59
CA HIS A 71 7.98 -1.21 -6.78
C HIS A 71 7.19 0.04 -7.15
N GLU A 72 7.48 1.16 -6.47
CA GLU A 72 6.75 2.43 -6.58
C GLU A 72 6.75 3.00 -8.00
N ASP A 73 7.85 2.83 -8.74
CA ASP A 73 7.98 3.37 -10.11
C ASP A 73 6.94 2.79 -11.08
N LEU A 74 6.50 1.54 -10.85
CA LEU A 74 5.46 0.92 -11.67
C LEU A 74 4.12 1.62 -11.46
N VAL A 75 3.79 1.91 -10.19
CA VAL A 75 2.55 2.62 -9.86
C VAL A 75 2.66 4.09 -10.26
N PHE A 76 3.81 4.73 -10.06
CA PHE A 76 4.03 6.10 -10.52
C PHE A 76 3.85 6.24 -12.03
N ARG A 77 4.39 5.30 -12.81
CA ARG A 77 4.20 5.28 -14.27
C ARG A 77 2.72 5.27 -14.66
N ASP A 78 1.91 4.49 -13.92
CA ASP A 78 0.52 4.23 -14.28
C ASP A 78 -0.47 5.22 -13.63
N MET A 79 -0.17 5.70 -12.41
CA MET A 79 -1.05 6.59 -11.62
C MET A 79 -0.54 8.02 -11.53
N SER A 80 0.21 8.47 -12.52
CA SER A 80 0.69 9.85 -12.63
C SER A 80 0.12 10.54 -13.86
N VAL A 81 0.13 11.85 -13.82
CA VAL A 81 -0.31 12.74 -14.93
C VAL A 81 0.82 13.67 -15.36
N LEU A 82 0.75 14.12 -16.60
CA LEU A 82 1.66 15.12 -17.13
C LEU A 82 1.03 16.49 -16.90
N ARG A 83 1.72 17.36 -16.15
CA ARG A 83 1.31 18.76 -15.97
C ARG A 83 1.67 19.61 -17.19
N GLU A 84 1.08 20.79 -17.29
CA GLU A 84 1.36 21.78 -18.34
C GLU A 84 2.85 22.20 -18.39
N ASP A 85 3.55 22.16 -17.24
CA ASP A 85 4.99 22.43 -17.15
C ASP A 85 5.88 21.29 -17.67
N GLY A 86 5.28 20.24 -18.21
CA GLY A 86 5.97 19.05 -18.73
C GLY A 86 6.45 18.07 -17.66
N LYS A 87 6.16 18.30 -16.39
CA LYS A 87 6.54 17.38 -15.31
C LYS A 87 5.47 16.31 -15.08
N ARG A 88 5.93 15.09 -14.93
CA ARG A 88 5.07 13.99 -14.50
C ARG A 88 4.97 13.97 -12.97
N VAL A 89 3.75 13.94 -12.46
CA VAL A 89 3.45 14.03 -11.02
C VAL A 89 2.38 13.02 -10.63
N TRP A 90 2.33 12.66 -9.36
CA TRP A 90 1.25 11.81 -8.82
C TRP A 90 -0.12 12.44 -9.06
N ALA A 91 -1.04 11.68 -9.64
CA ALA A 91 -2.41 12.14 -9.90
C ALA A 91 -3.11 12.61 -8.61
N PHE A 92 -2.96 11.86 -7.51
CA PHE A 92 -3.55 12.21 -6.22
C PHE A 92 -2.95 13.47 -5.58
N GLY A 93 -1.82 13.98 -6.08
CA GLY A 93 -1.21 15.24 -5.65
C GLY A 93 -1.86 16.47 -6.28
N GLU A 94 -2.48 16.32 -7.45
CA GLU A 94 -3.00 17.43 -8.24
C GLU A 94 -4.46 17.76 -7.90
N GLN A 95 -4.72 19.04 -7.59
CA GLN A 95 -6.05 19.47 -7.14
C GLN A 95 -7.12 19.22 -8.22
N TYR A 96 -6.84 19.55 -9.49
CA TYR A 96 -7.80 19.35 -10.59
C TYR A 96 -8.14 17.86 -10.81
N ILE A 97 -7.17 16.96 -10.56
CA ILE A 97 -7.42 15.51 -10.63
C ILE A 97 -8.32 15.05 -9.48
N LYS A 98 -8.10 15.57 -8.26
CA LYS A 98 -8.99 15.28 -7.13
C LYS A 98 -10.42 15.74 -7.40
N GLU A 99 -10.59 16.90 -8.04
CA GLU A 99 -11.91 17.38 -8.48
C GLU A 99 -12.54 16.43 -9.51
N TRP A 100 -11.76 15.95 -10.49
CA TRP A 100 -12.24 14.96 -11.45
C TRP A 100 -12.60 13.63 -10.80
N PHE A 101 -11.75 13.14 -9.90
CA PHE A 101 -11.97 11.89 -9.15
C PHE A 101 -13.27 11.93 -8.35
N ASN A 102 -13.65 13.09 -7.81
CA ASN A 102 -14.83 13.25 -6.96
C ASN A 102 -16.08 13.74 -7.72
N ARG A 103 -16.05 13.78 -9.05
CA ARG A 103 -17.24 14.07 -9.84
C ARG A 103 -18.29 12.98 -9.66
N PRO A 104 -19.59 13.33 -9.50
CA PRO A 104 -20.64 12.33 -9.35
C PRO A 104 -20.71 11.31 -10.49
N ASP A 105 -20.47 11.74 -11.74
CA ASP A 105 -20.46 10.87 -12.91
C ASP A 105 -19.25 9.92 -12.96
N VAL A 106 -18.11 10.32 -12.43
CA VAL A 106 -16.93 9.45 -12.25
C VAL A 106 -17.18 8.43 -11.14
N LEU A 107 -17.65 8.89 -9.98
CA LEU A 107 -17.91 8.02 -8.84
C LEU A 107 -19.04 7.00 -9.11
N ALA A 108 -20.00 7.34 -9.97
CA ALA A 108 -21.07 6.43 -10.38
C ALA A 108 -20.57 5.22 -11.18
N LEU A 109 -19.37 5.27 -11.76
CA LEU A 109 -18.75 4.15 -12.47
C LEU A 109 -18.12 3.10 -11.51
N GLY A 110 -18.02 3.41 -10.22
CA GLY A 110 -17.45 2.49 -9.23
C GLY A 110 -16.01 2.08 -9.57
N GLU A 111 -15.76 0.78 -9.61
CA GLU A 111 -14.43 0.22 -9.96
C GLU A 111 -14.01 0.51 -11.40
N LEU A 112 -14.95 0.84 -12.28
CA LEU A 112 -14.67 1.20 -13.68
C LEU A 112 -14.45 2.71 -13.88
N TRP A 113 -14.18 3.47 -12.83
CA TRP A 113 -13.99 4.91 -12.83
C TRP A 113 -13.03 5.41 -13.94
N TYR A 114 -12.01 4.65 -14.24
CA TYR A 114 -10.98 4.95 -15.24
C TYR A 114 -11.49 4.91 -16.69
N THR A 115 -12.69 4.40 -16.92
CA THR A 115 -13.32 4.39 -18.24
C THR A 115 -14.00 5.72 -18.58
N HIS A 116 -14.07 6.64 -17.61
CA HIS A 116 -14.64 7.97 -17.86
C HIS A 116 -13.81 8.74 -18.90
N PRO A 117 -14.43 9.48 -19.84
CA PRO A 117 -13.73 10.21 -20.91
C PRO A 117 -12.63 11.18 -20.45
N LEU A 118 -12.70 11.72 -19.24
CA LEU A 118 -11.65 12.56 -18.65
C LEU A 118 -10.28 11.85 -18.53
N PHE A 119 -10.26 10.52 -18.53
CA PHE A 119 -9.07 9.73 -18.27
C PHE A 119 -8.52 9.00 -19.51
N THR A 120 -9.08 9.30 -20.70
CA THR A 120 -8.71 8.62 -21.96
C THR A 120 -7.22 8.70 -22.27
N ASP A 121 -6.58 9.85 -21.98
CA ASP A 121 -5.15 10.10 -22.24
C ASP A 121 -4.25 9.71 -21.05
N THR A 122 -4.79 8.99 -20.08
CA THR A 122 -4.04 8.52 -18.92
C THR A 122 -3.69 7.03 -19.03
N ARG A 123 -2.89 6.54 -18.08
CA ARG A 123 -2.59 5.12 -17.96
C ARG A 123 -3.37 4.44 -16.82
N PHE A 124 -4.41 5.10 -16.31
CA PHE A 124 -5.13 4.60 -15.13
C PHE A 124 -5.73 3.21 -15.36
N ALA A 125 -6.35 2.97 -16.54
CA ALA A 125 -6.88 1.65 -16.88
C ALA A 125 -5.83 0.54 -16.80
N GLN A 126 -4.63 0.77 -17.37
CA GLN A 126 -3.53 -0.19 -17.32
C GLN A 126 -3.01 -0.37 -15.88
N GLY A 127 -3.01 0.70 -15.10
CA GLY A 127 -2.57 0.68 -13.70
C GLY A 127 -3.48 -0.15 -12.82
N GLU A 128 -4.80 0.06 -12.90
CA GLU A 128 -5.81 -0.72 -12.18
C GLU A 128 -5.76 -2.19 -12.57
N GLN A 129 -5.83 -2.50 -13.86
CA GLN A 129 -5.79 -3.89 -14.36
C GLN A 129 -4.51 -4.61 -13.93
N ARG A 130 -3.34 -3.93 -13.98
CA ARG A 130 -2.09 -4.51 -13.49
C ARG A 130 -2.13 -4.73 -11.98
N MET A 131 -2.59 -3.75 -11.20
CA MET A 131 -2.66 -3.88 -9.74
C MET A 131 -3.58 -5.02 -9.34
N ASP A 132 -4.73 -5.15 -9.98
CA ASP A 132 -5.67 -6.23 -9.74
C ASP A 132 -5.05 -7.60 -10.02
N ALA A 133 -4.42 -7.77 -11.19
CA ALA A 133 -3.80 -9.04 -11.56
C ALA A 133 -2.66 -9.43 -10.60
N GLU A 134 -1.79 -8.48 -10.21
CA GLU A 134 -0.67 -8.73 -9.31
C GLU A 134 -1.15 -9.01 -7.87
N THR A 135 -2.16 -8.28 -7.42
CA THR A 135 -2.76 -8.48 -6.09
C THR A 135 -3.44 -9.84 -5.99
N ASP A 136 -4.19 -10.25 -7.03
CA ASP A 136 -4.83 -11.56 -7.09
C ASP A 136 -3.80 -12.70 -7.10
N ALA A 137 -2.75 -12.58 -7.89
CA ALA A 137 -1.67 -13.55 -7.94
C ALA A 137 -0.94 -13.65 -6.59
N PHE A 138 -0.70 -12.50 -5.94
CA PHE A 138 -0.06 -12.45 -4.63
C PHE A 138 -0.92 -13.13 -3.55
N PHE A 139 -2.22 -12.79 -3.44
CA PHE A 139 -3.09 -13.44 -2.46
C PHE A 139 -3.33 -14.91 -2.77
N LEU A 140 -3.36 -15.31 -4.04
CA LEU A 140 -3.42 -16.72 -4.41
C LEU A 140 -2.19 -17.48 -3.89
N SER A 141 -0.99 -16.88 -3.94
CA SER A 141 0.22 -17.46 -3.36
C SER A 141 0.19 -17.58 -1.83
N LEU A 142 -0.66 -16.78 -1.19
CA LEU A 142 -0.93 -16.83 0.26
C LEU A 142 -2.12 -17.75 0.63
N GLY A 143 -2.68 -18.48 -0.33
CA GLY A 143 -3.78 -19.42 -0.12
C GLY A 143 -5.18 -18.81 -0.23
N PHE A 144 -5.31 -17.61 -0.81
CA PHE A 144 -6.60 -16.94 -0.99
C PHE A 144 -6.86 -16.61 -2.46
N ARG A 145 -8.00 -17.04 -2.99
CA ARG A 145 -8.49 -16.62 -4.30
C ARG A 145 -9.42 -15.43 -4.15
N HIS A 146 -9.18 -14.35 -4.89
CA HIS A 146 -10.05 -13.19 -4.93
C HIS A 146 -11.21 -13.46 -5.92
N ASP A 147 -12.44 -13.32 -5.44
CA ASP A 147 -13.66 -13.27 -6.23
C ASP A 147 -14.06 -11.79 -6.41
N ARG A 148 -13.72 -11.23 -7.56
CA ARG A 148 -13.94 -9.81 -7.84
C ARG A 148 -15.41 -9.46 -8.10
N GLU A 149 -16.23 -10.44 -8.49
CA GLU A 149 -17.68 -10.21 -8.66
C GLU A 149 -18.34 -9.85 -7.33
N TYR A 150 -17.94 -10.57 -6.26
CA TYR A 150 -18.48 -10.35 -4.90
C TYR A 150 -17.56 -9.54 -4.00
N ASN A 151 -16.41 -9.10 -4.52
CA ASN A 151 -15.36 -8.41 -3.76
C ASN A 151 -15.04 -9.14 -2.44
N CYS A 152 -14.75 -10.43 -2.53
CA CYS A 152 -14.43 -11.27 -1.39
C CYS A 152 -13.33 -12.26 -1.75
N PHE A 153 -12.78 -12.91 -0.74
CA PHE A 153 -11.76 -13.94 -0.90
C PHE A 153 -12.30 -15.30 -0.48
N GLU A 154 -11.77 -16.35 -1.09
CA GLU A 154 -12.00 -17.72 -0.71
C GLU A 154 -10.68 -18.36 -0.30
N LYS A 155 -10.67 -19.12 0.78
CA LYS A 155 -9.50 -19.90 1.17
C LYS A 155 -9.38 -21.11 0.26
N VAL A 156 -8.26 -21.21 -0.48
CA VAL A 156 -8.01 -22.29 -1.45
C VAL A 156 -6.73 -23.08 -1.17
N GLY A 157 -6.00 -22.73 -0.12
CA GLY A 157 -4.75 -23.39 0.24
C GLY A 157 -4.34 -23.16 1.70
N ASP A 158 -3.11 -23.54 2.02
CA ASP A 158 -2.51 -23.24 3.31
C ASP A 158 -2.23 -21.76 3.44
N THR A 159 -2.55 -21.21 4.60
CA THR A 159 -2.43 -19.79 4.90
C THR A 159 -1.44 -19.53 6.03
N LYS A 160 -0.92 -18.33 6.08
CA LYS A 160 -0.11 -17.83 7.20
C LYS A 160 -0.95 -16.92 8.09
N ALA A 161 -0.73 -16.96 9.39
CA ALA A 161 -1.53 -16.17 10.33
C ALA A 161 -1.23 -14.66 10.22
N ARG A 162 0.04 -14.31 9.97
CA ARG A 162 0.52 -12.89 9.95
C ARG A 162 1.55 -12.68 8.86
N VAL A 163 1.22 -11.82 7.92
CA VAL A 163 2.06 -11.50 6.75
C VAL A 163 2.26 -10.01 6.66
N ALA A 164 3.50 -9.54 6.42
CA ALA A 164 3.79 -8.15 6.18
C ALA A 164 4.36 -7.91 4.78
N LEU A 165 3.91 -6.85 4.10
CA LEU A 165 4.47 -6.33 2.86
C LEU A 165 4.96 -4.91 3.08
N PHE A 166 6.26 -4.69 2.95
CA PHE A 166 6.90 -3.39 3.03
C PHE A 166 6.93 -2.73 1.65
N ALA A 167 6.30 -1.58 1.52
CA ALA A 167 6.10 -0.92 0.24
C ALA A 167 6.07 0.63 0.38
N HIS A 168 5.20 1.29 -0.36
CA HIS A 168 5.20 2.73 -0.58
C HIS A 168 3.79 3.32 -0.44
N GLN A 169 3.70 4.64 -0.46
CA GLN A 169 2.42 5.34 -0.37
C GLN A 169 1.55 5.13 -1.63
N GLY A 170 2.08 5.46 -2.81
CA GLY A 170 1.29 5.37 -4.04
C GLY A 170 0.90 3.92 -4.35
N PHE A 171 1.83 2.98 -4.17
CA PHE A 171 1.54 1.56 -4.23
C PHE A 171 0.45 1.17 -3.22
N GLY A 172 0.56 1.61 -1.97
CA GLY A 172 -0.39 1.28 -0.91
C GLY A 172 -1.81 1.74 -1.20
N LEU A 173 -1.98 2.93 -1.77
CA LEU A 173 -3.31 3.45 -2.15
C LEU A 173 -3.94 2.60 -3.26
N SER A 174 -3.20 2.24 -4.31
CA SER A 174 -3.70 1.36 -5.37
C SER A 174 -3.96 -0.07 -4.87
N PHE A 175 -3.07 -0.61 -4.02
CA PHE A 175 -3.24 -1.91 -3.41
C PHE A 175 -4.51 -1.98 -2.54
N LEU A 176 -4.76 -0.96 -1.72
CA LEU A 176 -5.97 -0.90 -0.89
C LEU A 176 -7.25 -0.82 -1.72
N SER A 177 -7.23 -0.05 -2.81
CA SER A 177 -8.33 0.00 -3.78
C SER A 177 -8.66 -1.41 -4.27
N SER A 178 -7.65 -2.12 -4.77
CA SER A 178 -7.78 -3.47 -5.33
C SER A 178 -8.25 -4.51 -4.30
N VAL A 179 -7.73 -4.49 -3.07
CA VAL A 179 -8.03 -5.50 -2.03
C VAL A 179 -9.39 -5.27 -1.38
N LEU A 180 -9.80 -4.02 -1.23
CA LEU A 180 -11.03 -3.64 -0.52
C LEU A 180 -12.21 -3.37 -1.46
N GLY A 181 -12.00 -3.34 -2.80
CA GLY A 181 -13.01 -2.96 -3.78
C GLY A 181 -13.53 -1.54 -3.58
N ILE A 182 -12.67 -0.65 -3.08
CA ILE A 182 -13.01 0.76 -2.93
C ILE A 182 -12.42 1.49 -4.13
N PRO A 183 -13.24 2.20 -4.95
CA PRO A 183 -12.72 2.91 -6.12
C PRO A 183 -11.50 3.77 -5.79
N TYR A 184 -10.42 3.62 -6.56
CA TYR A 184 -9.16 4.34 -6.33
C TYR A 184 -9.33 5.85 -6.13
N PRO A 185 -10.21 6.55 -6.87
CA PRO A 185 -10.48 7.97 -6.64
C PRO A 185 -10.77 8.32 -5.17
N LEU A 186 -11.56 7.49 -4.48
CA LEU A 186 -11.93 7.71 -3.08
C LEU A 186 -10.73 7.45 -2.14
N VAL A 187 -10.00 6.35 -2.37
CA VAL A 187 -8.80 6.03 -1.58
C VAL A 187 -7.74 7.11 -1.76
N ALA A 188 -7.44 7.47 -3.02
CA ALA A 188 -6.38 8.41 -3.38
C ALA A 188 -6.65 9.86 -2.94
N THR A 189 -7.93 10.25 -2.90
CA THR A 189 -8.31 11.61 -2.48
C THR A 189 -8.34 11.78 -0.97
N HIS A 190 -8.82 10.76 -0.25
CA HIS A 190 -9.20 10.92 1.16
C HIS A 190 -8.28 10.20 2.15
N MET A 191 -7.34 9.37 1.69
CA MET A 191 -6.45 8.62 2.56
C MET A 191 -4.99 9.03 2.35
N ASN A 192 -4.25 9.10 3.44
CA ASN A 192 -2.80 9.33 3.43
C ASN A 192 -2.15 8.41 4.47
N VAL A 193 -0.88 8.12 4.29
CA VAL A 193 -0.13 7.22 5.17
C VAL A 193 1.19 7.87 5.57
N SER A 194 1.51 7.88 6.86
CA SER A 194 2.78 8.39 7.38
C SER A 194 3.93 7.44 7.11
N HIS A 195 5.17 7.94 7.16
CA HIS A 195 6.37 7.10 7.02
C HIS A 195 6.42 6.03 8.12
N SER A 196 6.78 4.82 7.77
CA SER A 196 6.78 3.61 8.59
C SER A 196 5.42 3.17 9.16
N SER A 197 4.33 3.87 8.85
CA SER A 197 3.01 3.44 9.29
C SER A 197 2.59 2.12 8.65
N MET A 198 1.68 1.43 9.33
CA MET A 198 1.10 0.18 8.83
C MET A 198 -0.42 0.30 8.66
N MET A 199 -0.92 -0.38 7.66
CA MET A 199 -2.33 -0.69 7.47
C MET A 199 -2.55 -2.15 7.82
N VAL A 200 -3.55 -2.45 8.64
CA VAL A 200 -3.83 -3.80 9.10
C VAL A 200 -5.14 -4.28 8.51
N ILE A 201 -5.08 -5.33 7.72
CA ILE A 201 -6.24 -5.94 7.06
C ILE A 201 -6.45 -7.34 7.63
N HIS A 202 -7.67 -7.64 8.02
CA HIS A 202 -8.07 -8.95 8.53
C HIS A 202 -8.84 -9.74 7.48
N PHE A 203 -8.44 -11.01 7.33
CA PHE A 203 -9.12 -12.03 6.55
C PHE A 203 -9.66 -13.07 7.53
N ASP A 204 -10.98 -13.10 7.73
CA ASP A 204 -11.64 -14.02 8.64
C ASP A 204 -11.85 -15.38 7.97
N GLU A 205 -10.91 -16.29 8.19
CA GLU A 205 -10.90 -17.63 7.59
C GLU A 205 -11.96 -18.58 8.15
N SER A 206 -12.75 -18.16 9.15
CA SER A 206 -13.86 -18.95 9.67
C SER A 206 -15.07 -18.96 8.73
N GLN A 207 -15.08 -18.08 7.72
CA GLN A 207 -16.17 -17.91 6.77
C GLN A 207 -15.81 -18.42 5.38
N PRO A 208 -16.76 -19.00 4.61
CA PRO A 208 -16.50 -19.46 3.24
C PRO A 208 -16.23 -18.30 2.27
N LYS A 209 -16.92 -17.14 2.46
CA LYS A 209 -16.64 -15.87 1.78
C LYS A 209 -16.00 -14.91 2.76
N ILE A 210 -14.76 -14.54 2.49
CA ILE A 210 -13.91 -13.72 3.36
C ILE A 210 -13.88 -12.30 2.82
N PHE A 211 -14.52 -11.37 3.53
CA PHE A 211 -14.42 -9.95 3.20
C PHE A 211 -13.20 -9.34 3.89
N ALA A 212 -12.26 -8.81 3.10
CA ALA A 212 -11.09 -8.12 3.64
C ALA A 212 -11.53 -6.91 4.46
N ARG A 213 -11.14 -6.87 5.74
CA ARG A 213 -11.56 -5.82 6.67
C ARG A 213 -10.39 -4.99 7.15
N MET A 214 -10.39 -3.70 6.84
CA MET A 214 -9.43 -2.75 7.39
C MET A 214 -9.67 -2.57 8.88
N LEU A 215 -8.70 -2.99 9.71
CA LEU A 215 -8.73 -2.80 11.16
C LEU A 215 -8.03 -1.51 11.59
N GLN A 216 -6.97 -1.14 10.88
CA GLN A 216 -6.18 0.06 11.19
C GLN A 216 -5.69 0.69 9.89
N MET A 217 -5.83 2.00 9.78
CA MET A 217 -5.33 2.81 8.68
C MET A 217 -4.20 3.70 9.18
N ALA A 218 -3.05 3.67 8.49
CA ALA A 218 -1.88 4.51 8.79
C ALA A 218 -1.43 4.52 10.26
N ASN A 219 -1.47 3.35 10.92
CA ASN A 219 -1.11 3.26 12.33
C ASN A 219 0.41 3.34 12.51
N ASP A 220 0.86 4.39 13.17
CA ASP A 220 2.27 4.68 13.49
C ASP A 220 2.54 4.79 15.01
N SER A 221 1.69 4.19 15.85
CA SER A 221 1.81 4.24 17.32
C SER A 221 3.15 3.71 17.87
N HIS A 222 3.92 2.98 17.07
CA HIS A 222 5.30 2.61 17.42
C HIS A 222 6.22 3.82 17.47
N LEU A 223 5.92 4.89 16.71
CA LEU A 223 6.68 6.15 16.74
C LEU A 223 6.45 6.88 18.05
N TYR A 224 5.19 7.06 18.46
CA TYR A 224 4.85 7.71 19.73
C TYR A 224 5.53 7.03 20.93
N ARG A 225 5.59 5.69 20.91
CA ARG A 225 6.22 4.92 21.99
C ARG A 225 7.72 5.17 22.11
N GLU A 226 8.40 5.51 21.02
CA GLU A 226 9.86 5.75 20.95
C GLU A 226 10.18 7.25 20.88
N ASP A 227 9.20 8.12 21.20
CA ASP A 227 9.33 9.58 21.14
C ASP A 227 9.81 10.08 19.78
N LEU A 228 9.25 9.49 18.71
CA LEU A 228 9.56 9.83 17.33
C LEU A 228 8.39 10.55 16.68
N PRO A 229 8.63 11.61 15.88
CA PRO A 229 7.55 12.34 15.23
C PRO A 229 6.95 11.54 14.06
N THR A 230 5.62 11.67 13.89
CA THR A 230 4.93 11.30 12.67
C THR A 230 5.39 12.17 11.51
N LYS A 231 5.68 11.55 10.35
CA LYS A 231 6.09 12.28 9.14
C LYS A 231 5.36 11.81 7.89
N TYR A 232 5.09 12.76 7.03
CA TYR A 232 4.53 12.56 5.70
C TYR A 232 5.47 13.17 4.64
N ASN A 233 5.23 12.89 3.34
CA ASN A 233 5.91 13.62 2.26
C ASN A 233 5.50 15.10 2.21
N ASN A 234 4.24 15.37 2.58
CA ASN A 234 3.75 16.74 2.72
C ASN A 234 4.08 17.26 4.11
N LEU A 235 4.27 18.58 4.21
CA LEU A 235 4.46 19.24 5.50
C LEU A 235 3.09 19.34 6.20
N TYR A 236 2.92 18.58 7.27
CA TYR A 236 1.86 18.73 8.25
C TYR A 236 2.51 19.09 9.58
N GLU A 237 1.94 20.04 10.29
CA GLU A 237 2.31 20.37 11.66
C GLU A 237 1.37 19.64 12.62
N PHE A 238 1.94 18.91 13.58
CA PHE A 238 1.21 18.17 14.62
C PHE A 238 1.60 18.68 16.00
#